data_4e8f9ac15b7cbc17e0c2207cec2c54dd
#
_entry.id   4e8f9ac15b7cbc17e0c2207cec2c54dd
#
_cell.length_a   1.000
_cell.length_b   1.000
_cell.length_c   1.000
_cell.angle_alpha   90.00
_cell.angle_beta   90.00
_cell.angle_gamma   90.00
#
_symmetry.space_group_name_H-M   'P 1'
#
loop_
_entity.id
_entity.type
_entity.pdbx_description
1 polymer ?
#
loop_
_entity_poly.entity_id
_entity_poly.type
_entity_poly.pdbx_seq_one_letter_code
_entity_poly.pdbx_strand_id
1 'polypeptide(L)'
;VYYLVEYSTNGGSSFSTASSNLTVNSGVTNTSLSQAVSHGSSIIWRYKDSNVSGSFGSASYTTLTASSTVDCDPALTVSQSLGNCSASGGYKTSTLSIENTESYTVYVYVEYSLNGGSSWTDHPSAEESDGFTVAAGQTDTSLTVNVPDGSAITWRYKDSPTSSFSGATQSTLSASSTVDCTVGISVSQSLGSCSAGSKTSTLSITNNESYTAYVYVEYSLDGGSTYSDHPSAEDSDNLTIGAGATN
;
A
#
# COMPACT_ATOMS: atom_id res chain seq x y z
N VAL A 1 -51.32 -17.12 8.52
CA VAL A 1 -51.19 -17.13 7.05
C VAL A 1 -49.95 -17.91 6.69
N TYR A 2 -50.03 -18.68 5.61
CA TYR A 2 -48.91 -19.50 5.13
C TYR A 2 -48.39 -18.90 3.80
N TYR A 3 -47.10 -18.80 3.68
CA TYR A 3 -46.46 -18.23 2.47
C TYR A 3 -45.50 -19.22 1.83
N LEU A 4 -45.51 -19.29 0.50
CA LEU A 4 -44.44 -19.83 -0.30
C LEU A 4 -43.46 -18.70 -0.59
N VAL A 5 -42.18 -18.90 -0.25
CA VAL A 5 -41.13 -17.91 -0.42
C VAL A 5 -39.98 -18.50 -1.23
N GLU A 6 -39.53 -17.74 -2.23
CA GLU A 6 -38.38 -18.09 -3.07
C GLU A 6 -37.44 -16.92 -3.16
N TYR A 7 -36.18 -17.22 -3.49
CA TYR A 7 -35.14 -16.20 -3.73
C TYR A 7 -34.36 -16.50 -5.01
N SER A 8 -33.77 -15.47 -5.57
CA SER A 8 -32.83 -15.50 -6.70
C SER A 8 -31.60 -14.68 -6.36
N THR A 9 -30.40 -15.22 -6.68
CA THR A 9 -29.11 -14.52 -6.58
C THR A 9 -28.48 -14.25 -7.95
N ASN A 10 -29.23 -14.49 -9.05
CA ASN A 10 -28.79 -14.32 -10.43
C ASN A 10 -29.67 -13.37 -11.24
N GLY A 11 -30.16 -12.31 -10.60
CA GLY A 11 -30.98 -11.29 -11.26
C GLY A 11 -32.37 -11.78 -11.68
N GLY A 12 -32.90 -12.84 -11.05
CA GLY A 12 -34.25 -13.38 -11.36
C GLY A 12 -34.26 -14.41 -12.48
N SER A 13 -33.09 -14.81 -13.00
CA SER A 13 -33.00 -15.82 -14.06
C SER A 13 -33.46 -17.20 -13.59
N SER A 14 -33.25 -17.52 -12.32
CA SER A 14 -33.79 -18.71 -11.65
C SER A 14 -34.11 -18.40 -10.19
N PHE A 15 -35.03 -19.17 -9.62
CA PHE A 15 -35.44 -19.05 -8.23
C PHE A 15 -35.33 -20.37 -7.50
N SER A 16 -34.91 -20.29 -6.24
CA SER A 16 -34.81 -21.40 -5.29
C SER A 16 -35.86 -21.24 -4.18
N THR A 17 -36.45 -22.30 -3.72
CA THR A 17 -37.43 -22.28 -2.62
C THR A 17 -36.71 -22.05 -1.30
N ALA A 18 -37.01 -20.95 -0.60
CA ALA A 18 -36.56 -20.70 0.76
C ALA A 18 -37.50 -21.35 1.80
N SER A 19 -38.81 -21.32 1.54
CA SER A 19 -39.83 -22.02 2.35
C SER A 19 -41.06 -22.27 1.53
N SER A 20 -41.55 -23.50 1.61
CA SER A 20 -42.82 -23.90 0.98
C SER A 20 -44.04 -23.57 1.85
N ASN A 21 -43.89 -23.30 3.13
CA ASN A 21 -44.96 -23.09 4.09
C ASN A 21 -44.56 -22.23 5.30
N LEU A 22 -44.05 -21.02 5.02
CA LEU A 22 -43.71 -20.08 6.07
C LEU A 22 -44.97 -19.60 6.81
N THR A 23 -45.01 -19.83 8.12
CA THR A 23 -46.12 -19.37 8.96
C THR A 23 -45.82 -17.99 9.52
N VAL A 24 -46.72 -17.03 9.32
CA VAL A 24 -46.66 -15.69 9.93
C VAL A 24 -47.98 -15.48 10.68
N ASN A 25 -47.88 -15.33 12.01
CA ASN A 25 -49.04 -15.06 12.86
C ASN A 25 -49.46 -13.58 12.80
N SER A 26 -50.70 -13.29 13.13
CA SER A 26 -51.20 -11.90 13.17
C SER A 26 -50.36 -11.03 14.14
N GLY A 27 -49.90 -9.90 13.64
CA GLY A 27 -49.08 -8.94 14.42
C GLY A 27 -47.66 -9.40 14.76
N VAL A 28 -47.19 -10.51 14.16
CA VAL A 28 -45.83 -11.03 14.37
C VAL A 28 -44.96 -10.83 13.13
N THR A 29 -43.72 -10.38 13.35
CA THR A 29 -42.70 -10.37 12.32
C THR A 29 -41.91 -11.68 12.36
N ASN A 30 -41.72 -12.33 11.21
CA ASN A 30 -40.89 -13.53 11.09
C ASN A 30 -39.57 -13.16 10.40
N THR A 31 -38.43 -13.42 11.06
CA THR A 31 -37.06 -13.16 10.57
C THR A 31 -36.25 -14.44 10.38
N SER A 32 -36.91 -15.61 10.25
CA SER A 32 -36.25 -16.92 10.16
C SER A 32 -35.61 -17.20 8.78
N LEU A 33 -36.01 -16.45 7.75
CA LEU A 33 -35.44 -16.62 6.41
C LEU A 33 -34.23 -15.78 6.20
N SER A 34 -33.10 -16.41 5.90
CA SER A 34 -31.84 -15.77 5.56
C SER A 34 -31.18 -16.50 4.39
N GLN A 35 -30.45 -15.77 3.56
CA GLN A 35 -29.71 -16.31 2.44
C GLN A 35 -28.38 -15.56 2.31
N ALA A 36 -27.27 -16.31 2.24
CA ALA A 36 -25.98 -15.73 1.90
C ALA A 36 -25.97 -15.30 0.44
N VAL A 37 -25.48 -14.08 0.19
CA VAL A 37 -25.39 -13.48 -1.15
C VAL A 37 -23.93 -13.12 -1.38
N SER A 38 -23.37 -13.62 -2.47
CA SER A 38 -21.98 -13.35 -2.83
C SER A 38 -21.76 -11.89 -3.24
N HIS A 39 -20.54 -11.41 -3.02
CA HIS A 39 -20.11 -10.13 -3.58
C HIS A 39 -20.43 -10.05 -5.08
N GLY A 40 -20.76 -8.86 -5.57
CA GLY A 40 -21.15 -8.62 -6.95
C GLY A 40 -22.55 -9.10 -7.34
N SER A 41 -23.26 -9.82 -6.45
CA SER A 41 -24.60 -10.33 -6.70
C SER A 41 -25.67 -9.47 -6.02
N SER A 42 -26.89 -9.52 -6.53
CA SER A 42 -28.06 -8.94 -5.88
C SER A 42 -29.03 -10.06 -5.52
N ILE A 43 -29.85 -9.86 -4.48
CA ILE A 43 -30.89 -10.82 -4.09
C ILE A 43 -32.27 -10.28 -4.47
N ILE A 44 -33.09 -11.18 -5.00
CA ILE A 44 -34.50 -10.94 -5.27
C ILE A 44 -35.29 -11.96 -4.49
N TRP A 45 -36.17 -11.50 -3.64
CA TRP A 45 -37.15 -12.35 -2.95
C TRP A 45 -38.49 -12.22 -3.62
N ARG A 46 -39.24 -13.32 -3.68
CA ARG A 46 -40.66 -13.31 -4.05
C ARG A 46 -41.45 -14.20 -3.12
N TYR A 47 -42.67 -13.79 -2.85
CA TYR A 47 -43.56 -14.56 -2.00
C TYR A 47 -45.01 -14.50 -2.50
N LYS A 48 -45.75 -15.52 -2.18
CA LYS A 48 -47.20 -15.58 -2.39
C LYS A 48 -47.88 -16.36 -1.23
N ASP A 49 -49.17 -16.16 -1.06
CA ASP A 49 -49.99 -17.02 -0.17
C ASP A 49 -49.93 -18.45 -0.67
N SER A 50 -49.61 -19.41 0.21
CA SER A 50 -49.49 -20.83 -0.12
C SER A 50 -50.84 -21.49 -0.46
N ASN A 51 -51.95 -20.88 -0.06
CA ASN A 51 -53.29 -21.30 -0.41
C ASN A 51 -53.67 -20.95 -1.87
N VAL A 52 -52.92 -20.08 -2.52
CA VAL A 52 -53.12 -19.76 -3.94
C VAL A 52 -52.50 -20.84 -4.81
N SER A 53 -53.31 -21.61 -5.49
CA SER A 53 -52.85 -22.64 -6.42
C SER A 53 -52.11 -22.05 -7.62
N GLY A 54 -51.17 -22.79 -8.17
CA GLY A 54 -50.38 -22.42 -9.33
C GLY A 54 -48.94 -22.03 -9.03
N SER A 55 -48.13 -22.00 -10.09
CA SER A 55 -46.73 -21.55 -10.01
C SER A 55 -46.64 -20.03 -9.85
N PHE A 56 -45.47 -19.50 -9.47
CA PHE A 56 -45.21 -18.03 -9.44
C PHE A 56 -45.47 -17.34 -10.79
N GLY A 57 -45.43 -18.06 -11.91
CA GLY A 57 -45.74 -17.51 -13.24
C GLY A 57 -47.21 -17.29 -13.53
N SER A 58 -48.13 -17.90 -12.76
CA SER A 58 -49.57 -17.81 -12.96
C SER A 58 -50.35 -17.23 -11.78
N ALA A 59 -49.70 -16.86 -10.69
CA ALA A 59 -50.32 -16.30 -9.49
C ALA A 59 -49.84 -14.87 -9.24
N SER A 60 -50.68 -14.04 -8.62
CA SER A 60 -50.22 -12.75 -8.07
C SER A 60 -49.19 -13.00 -6.96
N TYR A 61 -48.04 -12.44 -7.11
CA TYR A 61 -46.95 -12.49 -6.12
C TYR A 61 -46.29 -11.14 -5.94
N THR A 62 -45.63 -10.93 -4.80
CA THR A 62 -44.86 -9.76 -4.54
C THR A 62 -43.38 -10.08 -4.70
N THR A 63 -42.68 -9.20 -5.39
CA THR A 63 -41.21 -9.25 -5.56
C THR A 63 -40.56 -8.15 -4.77
N LEU A 64 -39.53 -8.48 -4.02
CA LEU A 64 -38.64 -7.53 -3.30
C LEU A 64 -37.26 -7.69 -3.88
N THR A 65 -36.74 -6.65 -4.51
CA THR A 65 -35.39 -6.62 -5.05
C THR A 65 -34.50 -5.79 -4.11
N ALA A 66 -33.31 -6.29 -3.79
CA ALA A 66 -32.34 -5.49 -3.08
C ALA A 66 -32.04 -4.19 -3.86
N SER A 67 -31.90 -3.09 -3.15
CA SER A 67 -31.70 -1.77 -3.76
C SER A 67 -30.31 -1.63 -4.40
N SER A 68 -29.38 -2.53 -4.11
CA SER A 68 -28.00 -2.51 -4.62
C SER A 68 -27.44 -3.94 -4.73
N THR A 69 -26.42 -4.09 -5.52
CA THR A 69 -25.54 -5.26 -5.52
C THR A 69 -24.82 -5.34 -4.17
N VAL A 70 -24.62 -6.57 -3.68
CA VAL A 70 -23.84 -6.79 -2.46
C VAL A 70 -22.40 -6.39 -2.74
N ASP A 71 -21.90 -5.45 -1.98
CA ASP A 71 -20.52 -5.03 -1.98
C ASP A 71 -19.88 -5.52 -0.67
N CYS A 72 -18.90 -6.40 -0.82
CA CYS A 72 -18.10 -6.94 0.28
C CYS A 72 -16.63 -6.57 0.11
N ASP A 73 -16.33 -5.61 -0.78
CA ASP A 73 -14.97 -5.09 -0.88
C ASP A 73 -14.64 -4.34 0.41
N PRO A 74 -13.54 -4.68 1.08
CA PRO A 74 -13.18 -4.02 2.32
C PRO A 74 -12.84 -2.55 2.07
N ALA A 75 -13.38 -1.67 2.90
CA ALA A 75 -13.01 -0.27 2.92
C ALA A 75 -11.62 -0.12 3.56
N LEU A 76 -10.60 -0.03 2.72
CA LEU A 76 -9.22 0.21 3.12
C LEU A 76 -8.81 1.64 2.81
N THR A 77 -8.17 2.29 3.78
CA THR A 77 -7.45 3.54 3.53
C THR A 77 -5.97 3.19 3.40
N VAL A 78 -5.39 3.44 2.23
CA VAL A 78 -4.01 3.08 1.94
C VAL A 78 -3.21 4.31 1.58
N SER A 79 -2.04 4.44 2.19
CA SER A 79 -1.11 5.54 1.94
C SER A 79 0.33 5.04 1.93
N GLN A 80 1.21 5.85 1.39
CA GLN A 80 2.64 5.55 1.26
C GLN A 80 3.45 6.73 1.77
N SER A 81 4.58 6.44 2.38
CA SER A 81 5.58 7.44 2.76
C SER A 81 6.98 7.00 2.38
N LEU A 82 7.87 7.97 2.17
CA LEU A 82 9.32 7.77 2.01
C LEU A 82 10.02 8.36 3.23
N GLY A 83 10.87 7.56 3.85
CA GLY A 83 11.75 8.00 4.92
C GLY A 83 12.90 8.87 4.42
N ASN A 84 13.83 9.17 5.31
CA ASN A 84 15.10 9.82 4.96
C ASN A 84 16.03 8.84 4.24
N CYS A 85 17.04 9.37 3.56
CA CYS A 85 18.10 8.54 3.01
C CYS A 85 18.82 7.75 4.12
N SER A 86 19.22 6.51 3.79
CA SER A 86 20.03 5.69 4.70
C SER A 86 21.35 6.40 5.05
N ALA A 87 21.90 6.09 6.22
CA ALA A 87 23.16 6.70 6.68
C ALA A 87 24.37 6.44 5.74
N SER A 88 24.31 5.37 4.96
CA SER A 88 25.30 5.05 3.92
C SER A 88 24.97 5.68 2.55
N GLY A 89 23.87 6.45 2.45
CA GLY A 89 23.31 6.87 1.17
C GLY A 89 22.70 5.70 0.40
N GLY A 90 22.25 5.96 -0.80
CA GLY A 90 21.88 4.92 -1.76
C GLY A 90 20.47 4.38 -1.68
N TYR A 91 19.67 4.64 -0.63
CA TYR A 91 18.24 4.30 -0.62
C TYR A 91 17.43 5.07 0.41
N LYS A 92 16.12 5.17 0.19
CA LYS A 92 15.11 5.54 1.20
C LYS A 92 14.22 4.35 1.49
N THR A 93 13.75 4.21 2.72
CA THR A 93 12.73 3.20 3.04
C THR A 93 11.36 3.74 2.70
N SER A 94 10.64 3.05 1.83
CA SER A 94 9.21 3.28 1.60
C SER A 94 8.41 2.43 2.56
N THR A 95 7.39 3.03 3.17
CA THR A 95 6.44 2.36 4.06
C THR A 95 5.05 2.45 3.45
N LEU A 96 4.39 1.30 3.31
CA LEU A 96 2.98 1.22 2.98
C LEU A 96 2.18 1.18 4.29
N SER A 97 1.21 2.08 4.42
CA SER A 97 0.29 2.12 5.55
C SER A 97 -1.08 1.67 5.08
N ILE A 98 -1.64 0.65 5.72
CA ILE A 98 -2.96 0.10 5.41
C ILE A 98 -3.83 0.21 6.65
N GLU A 99 -4.89 0.99 6.59
CA GLU A 99 -5.92 1.11 7.61
C GLU A 99 -7.16 0.31 7.19
N ASN A 100 -7.56 -0.63 8.03
CA ASN A 100 -8.79 -1.38 7.87
C ASN A 100 -9.91 -0.69 8.68
N THR A 101 -10.86 -0.08 7.99
CA THR A 101 -12.01 0.58 8.63
C THR A 101 -13.21 -0.36 8.85
N GLU A 102 -13.08 -1.63 8.45
CA GLU A 102 -14.11 -2.63 8.64
C GLU A 102 -14.17 -3.18 10.08
N SER A 103 -15.28 -3.83 10.41
CA SER A 103 -15.50 -4.50 11.69
C SER A 103 -14.94 -5.93 11.75
N TYR A 104 -14.26 -6.39 10.70
CA TYR A 104 -13.67 -7.72 10.56
C TYR A 104 -12.22 -7.63 10.08
N THR A 105 -11.46 -8.71 10.26
CA THR A 105 -10.08 -8.80 9.75
C THR A 105 -10.09 -8.93 8.22
N VAL A 106 -9.26 -8.13 7.56
CA VAL A 106 -9.09 -8.14 6.10
C VAL A 106 -7.76 -8.81 5.74
N TYR A 107 -7.77 -9.56 4.64
CA TYR A 107 -6.57 -10.13 4.01
C TYR A 107 -6.18 -9.26 2.83
N VAL A 108 -4.91 -8.88 2.77
CA VAL A 108 -4.38 -8.00 1.71
C VAL A 108 -3.16 -8.66 1.06
N TYR A 109 -3.08 -8.59 -0.24
CA TYR A 109 -1.96 -9.06 -1.05
C TYR A 109 -1.28 -7.85 -1.66
N VAL A 110 0.04 -7.76 -1.56
CA VAL A 110 0.76 -6.54 -1.89
C VAL A 110 1.95 -6.85 -2.78
N GLU A 111 2.07 -6.11 -3.85
CA GLU A 111 3.25 -6.07 -4.70
C GLU A 111 3.82 -4.66 -4.81
N TYR A 112 5.09 -4.58 -5.15
CA TYR A 112 5.76 -3.32 -5.44
C TYR A 112 6.55 -3.40 -6.75
N SER A 113 6.79 -2.24 -7.32
CA SER A 113 7.62 -2.04 -8.51
C SER A 113 8.61 -0.90 -8.27
N LEU A 114 9.87 -1.10 -8.65
CA LEU A 114 10.93 -0.09 -8.60
C LEU A 114 11.26 0.50 -9.97
N ASN A 115 10.50 0.15 -11.01
CA ASN A 115 10.71 0.54 -12.41
C ASN A 115 9.47 1.11 -13.09
N GLY A 116 8.63 1.82 -12.32
CA GLY A 116 7.44 2.47 -12.83
C GLY A 116 6.32 1.52 -13.26
N GLY A 117 6.22 0.33 -12.64
CA GLY A 117 5.18 -0.64 -12.94
C GLY A 117 5.50 -1.58 -14.12
N SER A 118 6.72 -1.52 -14.68
CA SER A 118 7.12 -2.40 -15.77
C SER A 118 7.31 -3.85 -15.32
N SER A 119 7.69 -4.08 -14.09
CA SER A 119 7.69 -5.38 -13.42
C SER A 119 7.25 -5.23 -11.97
N TRP A 120 6.69 -6.30 -11.43
CA TRP A 120 6.15 -6.34 -10.07
C TRP A 120 6.79 -7.47 -9.28
N THR A 121 6.98 -7.24 -8.00
CA THR A 121 7.55 -8.19 -7.04
C THR A 121 6.60 -8.30 -5.85
N ASP A 122 6.27 -9.53 -5.46
CA ASP A 122 5.48 -9.79 -4.25
C ASP A 122 6.23 -9.27 -3.02
N HIS A 123 5.52 -8.61 -2.11
CA HIS A 123 6.10 -8.27 -0.83
C HIS A 123 6.17 -9.52 0.03
N PRO A 124 7.35 -9.90 0.60
CA PRO A 124 7.56 -11.20 1.25
C PRO A 124 6.67 -11.46 2.47
N SER A 125 6.07 -10.41 3.05
CA SER A 125 5.12 -10.54 4.16
C SER A 125 3.65 -10.46 3.72
N ALA A 126 3.37 -10.37 2.41
CA ALA A 126 2.01 -10.19 1.87
C ALA A 126 1.84 -10.89 0.52
N GLU A 127 2.46 -12.07 0.37
CA GLU A 127 2.39 -12.91 -0.84
C GLU A 127 1.00 -13.54 -1.00
N GLU A 128 0.67 -13.92 -2.24
CA GLU A 128 -0.61 -14.60 -2.53
C GLU A 128 -0.82 -15.91 -1.77
N SER A 129 0.28 -16.58 -1.34
CA SER A 129 0.22 -17.83 -0.60
C SER A 129 -0.25 -17.68 0.84
N ASP A 130 0.11 -16.57 1.51
CA ASP A 130 -0.09 -16.40 2.95
C ASP A 130 -0.98 -15.22 3.31
N GLY A 131 -1.07 -14.21 2.47
CA GLY A 131 -1.84 -12.98 2.70
C GLY A 131 -1.35 -12.20 3.93
N PHE A 132 -1.46 -10.90 3.87
CA PHE A 132 -1.20 -10.01 5.00
C PHE A 132 -2.52 -9.66 5.68
N THR A 133 -2.60 -9.74 7.01
CA THR A 133 -3.85 -9.50 7.74
C THR A 133 -3.81 -8.17 8.45
N VAL A 134 -4.87 -7.38 8.26
CA VAL A 134 -5.11 -6.16 9.04
C VAL A 134 -6.38 -6.35 9.86
N ALA A 135 -6.24 -6.34 11.19
CA ALA A 135 -7.38 -6.54 12.09
C ALA A 135 -8.39 -5.38 12.01
N ALA A 136 -9.62 -5.65 12.43
CA ALA A 136 -10.71 -4.67 12.45
C ALA A 136 -10.31 -3.36 13.13
N GLY A 137 -10.49 -2.23 12.45
CA GLY A 137 -10.21 -0.90 12.98
C GLY A 137 -8.72 -0.60 13.24
N GLN A 138 -7.79 -1.40 12.71
CA GLN A 138 -6.35 -1.21 12.91
C GLN A 138 -5.67 -0.64 11.67
N THR A 139 -4.55 0.03 11.93
CA THR A 139 -3.61 0.47 10.89
C THR A 139 -2.33 -0.34 11.01
N ASP A 140 -1.82 -0.85 9.91
CA ASP A 140 -0.53 -1.51 9.83
C ASP A 140 0.44 -0.72 8.96
N THR A 141 1.71 -0.65 9.40
CA THR A 141 2.81 0.05 8.74
C THR A 141 4.08 -0.82 8.65
N SER A 142 3.93 -2.13 8.77
CA SER A 142 5.07 -3.06 8.77
C SER A 142 5.60 -3.38 7.37
N LEU A 143 4.82 -3.10 6.31
CA LEU A 143 5.23 -3.36 4.94
C LEU A 143 6.19 -2.27 4.45
N THR A 144 7.47 -2.62 4.34
CA THR A 144 8.53 -1.68 3.98
C THR A 144 9.44 -2.21 2.89
N VAL A 145 9.90 -1.33 1.99
CA VAL A 145 10.85 -1.65 0.92
C VAL A 145 11.91 -0.56 0.84
N ASN A 146 13.17 -0.98 0.72
CA ASN A 146 14.27 -0.06 0.43
C ASN A 146 14.26 0.31 -1.05
N VAL A 147 14.08 1.58 -1.34
CA VAL A 147 14.01 2.15 -2.70
C VAL A 147 15.36 2.76 -3.03
N PRO A 148 16.12 2.19 -3.97
CA PRO A 148 17.44 2.71 -4.34
C PRO A 148 17.39 4.14 -4.86
N ASP A 149 18.51 4.83 -4.72
CA ASP A 149 18.75 6.12 -5.37
C ASP A 149 18.52 6.01 -6.89
N GLY A 150 17.93 7.04 -7.49
CA GLY A 150 17.54 7.04 -8.90
C GLY A 150 16.27 6.24 -9.22
N SER A 151 15.67 5.53 -8.25
CA SER A 151 14.46 4.74 -8.45
C SER A 151 13.22 5.43 -7.90
N ALA A 152 12.04 5.03 -8.40
CA ALA A 152 10.75 5.40 -7.84
C ALA A 152 9.99 4.13 -7.48
N ILE A 153 9.23 4.15 -6.39
CA ILE A 153 8.42 3.01 -5.98
C ILE A 153 6.97 3.21 -6.35
N THR A 154 6.35 2.13 -6.81
CA THR A 154 4.90 2.02 -7.02
C THR A 154 4.43 0.78 -6.27
N TRP A 155 3.40 0.94 -5.47
CA TRP A 155 2.75 -0.16 -4.77
C TRP A 155 1.42 -0.49 -5.42
N ARG A 156 1.03 -1.75 -5.39
CA ARG A 156 -0.34 -2.17 -5.67
C ARG A 156 -0.79 -3.21 -4.66
N TYR A 157 -2.08 -3.23 -4.38
CA TYR A 157 -2.68 -4.18 -3.46
C TYR A 157 -4.03 -4.68 -3.99
N LYS A 158 -4.43 -5.85 -3.51
CA LYS A 158 -5.74 -6.45 -3.72
C LYS A 158 -6.19 -7.14 -2.42
N ASP A 159 -7.48 -7.32 -2.27
CA ASP A 159 -8.14 -7.89 -1.10
C ASP A 159 -8.60 -9.34 -1.30
N SER A 160 -8.32 -9.94 -2.45
CA SER A 160 -8.77 -11.29 -2.78
C SER A 160 -7.64 -12.15 -3.34
N PRO A 161 -7.43 -13.37 -2.80
CA PRO A 161 -6.42 -14.30 -3.31
C PRO A 161 -6.76 -14.85 -4.70
N THR A 162 -8.05 -14.88 -5.06
CA THR A 162 -8.53 -15.52 -6.28
C THR A 162 -8.54 -14.63 -7.51
N SER A 163 -8.34 -13.33 -7.33
CA SER A 163 -8.30 -12.36 -8.42
C SER A 163 -6.86 -12.10 -8.82
N SER A 164 -6.57 -12.10 -10.13
CA SER A 164 -5.31 -11.52 -10.61
C SER A 164 -5.30 -10.02 -10.35
N PHE A 165 -4.12 -9.40 -10.19
CA PHE A 165 -4.02 -7.93 -10.08
C PHE A 165 -4.61 -7.19 -11.29
N SER A 166 -4.86 -7.86 -12.41
CA SER A 166 -5.50 -7.30 -13.60
C SER A 166 -7.04 -7.32 -13.56
N GLY A 167 -7.65 -8.04 -12.65
CA GLY A 167 -9.12 -8.25 -12.58
C GLY A 167 -9.76 -7.97 -11.23
N ALA A 168 -8.98 -7.65 -10.21
CA ALA A 168 -9.47 -7.27 -8.88
C ALA A 168 -9.66 -5.76 -8.77
N THR A 169 -10.46 -5.34 -7.79
CA THR A 169 -10.38 -3.98 -7.26
C THR A 169 -8.97 -3.81 -6.71
N GLN A 170 -8.13 -3.13 -7.48
CA GLN A 170 -6.75 -2.85 -7.10
C GLN A 170 -6.55 -1.35 -7.00
N SER A 171 -5.78 -0.91 -6.03
CA SER A 171 -5.28 0.46 -6.00
C SER A 171 -3.79 0.49 -6.25
N THR A 172 -3.36 1.49 -7.01
CA THR A 172 -1.95 1.74 -7.31
C THR A 172 -1.55 3.05 -6.65
N LEU A 173 -0.47 3.01 -5.87
CA LEU A 173 0.11 4.17 -5.19
C LEU A 173 1.52 4.39 -5.74
N SER A 174 1.76 5.54 -6.34
CA SER A 174 3.07 5.91 -6.85
C SER A 174 3.73 6.95 -5.97
N ALA A 175 5.03 6.82 -5.74
CA ALA A 175 5.82 7.91 -5.18
C ALA A 175 5.73 9.13 -6.12
N SER A 176 5.63 10.31 -5.53
CA SER A 176 5.53 11.56 -6.31
C SER A 176 6.83 11.96 -7.00
N SER A 177 7.95 11.31 -6.67
CA SER A 177 9.28 11.63 -7.21
C SER A 177 10.21 10.43 -7.13
N THR A 178 11.23 10.45 -7.98
CA THR A 178 12.39 9.57 -7.88
C THR A 178 13.12 9.83 -6.57
N VAL A 179 13.60 8.76 -5.92
CA VAL A 179 14.45 8.87 -4.74
C VAL A 179 15.76 9.56 -5.15
N ASP A 180 16.11 10.61 -4.46
CA ASP A 180 17.41 11.29 -4.58
C ASP A 180 18.08 11.24 -3.21
N CYS A 181 19.18 10.51 -3.14
CA CYS A 181 20.06 10.40 -1.99
C CYS A 181 21.45 10.97 -2.29
N THR A 182 21.54 11.80 -3.32
CA THR A 182 22.78 12.57 -3.56
C THR A 182 23.07 13.45 -2.36
N VAL A 183 24.28 13.33 -1.84
CA VAL A 183 24.68 14.10 -0.64
C VAL A 183 24.80 15.57 -1.00
N GLY A 184 23.92 16.37 -0.48
CA GLY A 184 23.98 17.84 -0.60
C GLY A 184 25.08 18.39 0.29
N ILE A 185 26.28 18.52 -0.24
CA ILE A 185 27.40 19.16 0.46
C ILE A 185 27.74 20.54 -0.16
N SER A 186 28.07 21.49 0.69
CA SER A 186 28.66 22.76 0.26
C SER A 186 30.13 22.78 0.65
N VAL A 187 30.98 23.13 -0.30
CA VAL A 187 32.44 23.13 -0.10
C VAL A 187 33.00 24.52 -0.32
N SER A 188 33.87 24.97 0.57
CA SER A 188 34.62 26.22 0.42
C SER A 188 36.06 26.03 0.83
N GLN A 189 36.94 26.80 0.24
CA GLN A 189 38.39 26.81 0.53
C GLN A 189 38.86 28.20 0.93
N SER A 190 39.74 28.24 1.91
CA SER A 190 40.41 29.48 2.30
C SER A 190 41.92 29.26 2.43
N LEU A 191 42.69 30.30 2.20
CA LEU A 191 44.13 30.31 2.40
C LEU A 191 44.46 31.21 3.57
N GLY A 192 45.20 30.68 4.53
CA GLY A 192 45.72 31.44 5.66
C GLY A 192 46.82 32.43 5.28
N SER A 193 47.37 33.12 6.27
CA SER A 193 48.49 34.02 6.10
C SER A 193 49.79 33.28 5.76
N CYS A 194 50.71 33.95 5.06
CA CYS A 194 52.03 33.38 4.80
C CYS A 194 52.85 33.24 6.11
N SER A 195 53.42 32.05 6.27
CA SER A 195 54.41 31.79 7.34
C SER A 195 55.50 30.88 6.78
N ALA A 196 56.75 31.32 6.93
CA ALA A 196 57.93 30.58 6.47
C ALA A 196 57.85 30.12 4.98
N GLY A 197 57.27 30.96 4.10
CA GLY A 197 57.19 30.69 2.66
C GLY A 197 56.01 29.77 2.23
N SER A 198 55.16 29.40 3.15
CA SER A 198 53.98 28.57 2.87
C SER A 198 52.69 29.20 3.40
N LYS A 199 51.54 28.74 2.90
CA LYS A 199 50.22 29.06 3.43
C LYS A 199 49.50 27.77 3.76
N THR A 200 48.74 27.78 4.82
CA THR A 200 47.80 26.71 5.11
C THR A 200 46.53 26.88 4.26
N SER A 201 46.17 25.87 3.55
CA SER A 201 44.85 25.76 2.92
C SER A 201 43.89 25.04 3.87
N THR A 202 42.73 25.62 4.07
CA THR A 202 41.65 24.99 4.86
C THR A 202 40.46 24.74 3.93
N LEU A 203 40.02 23.49 3.88
CA LEU A 203 38.79 23.06 3.23
C LEU A 203 37.69 23.04 4.29
N SER A 204 36.57 23.66 4.00
CA SER A 204 35.36 23.59 4.84
C SER A 204 34.25 22.89 4.08
N ILE A 205 33.69 21.84 4.67
CA ILE A 205 32.65 21.00 4.08
C ILE A 205 31.42 21.05 4.97
N THR A 206 30.31 21.54 4.45
CA THR A 206 29.02 21.57 5.15
C THR A 206 28.11 20.52 4.58
N ASN A 207 27.58 19.66 5.46
CA ASN A 207 26.53 18.69 5.12
C ASN A 207 25.18 19.39 5.27
N ASN A 208 24.51 19.65 4.15
CA ASN A 208 23.16 20.26 4.14
C ASN A 208 22.01 19.23 4.29
N GLU A 209 22.35 17.96 4.45
CA GLU A 209 21.37 16.89 4.55
C GLU A 209 20.92 16.66 6.00
N SER A 210 19.79 15.96 6.15
CA SER A 210 19.24 15.54 7.44
C SER A 210 19.87 14.24 7.99
N TYR A 211 20.84 13.67 7.29
CA TYR A 211 21.57 12.45 7.66
C TYR A 211 23.09 12.69 7.63
N THR A 212 23.84 11.76 8.21
CA THR A 212 25.31 11.84 8.25
C THR A 212 25.90 11.59 6.87
N ALA A 213 26.78 12.48 6.42
CA ALA A 213 27.56 12.32 5.19
C ALA A 213 28.93 11.70 5.48
N TYR A 214 29.40 10.87 4.55
CA TYR A 214 30.72 10.28 4.53
C TYR A 214 31.48 10.86 3.32
N VAL A 215 32.61 11.50 3.54
CA VAL A 215 33.33 12.27 2.50
C VAL A 215 34.75 11.77 2.41
N TYR A 216 35.23 11.55 1.20
CA TYR A 216 36.63 11.29 0.88
C TYR A 216 37.24 12.54 0.28
N VAL A 217 38.43 12.89 0.68
CA VAL A 217 39.11 14.15 0.26
C VAL A 217 40.50 13.84 -0.22
N GLU A 218 40.76 14.24 -1.45
CA GLU A 218 42.08 14.28 -2.03
C GLU A 218 42.53 15.74 -2.23
N TYR A 219 43.83 15.99 -2.23
CA TYR A 219 44.40 17.28 -2.57
C TYR A 219 45.53 17.16 -3.58
N SER A 220 45.76 18.21 -4.34
CA SER A 220 46.86 18.33 -5.31
C SER A 220 47.68 19.59 -5.01
N LEU A 221 49.02 19.45 -5.10
CA LEU A 221 49.96 20.55 -4.95
C LEU A 221 50.64 20.94 -6.28
N ASP A 222 50.31 20.23 -7.36
CA ASP A 222 50.91 20.38 -8.70
C ASP A 222 49.88 20.81 -9.77
N GLY A 223 48.82 21.46 -9.35
CA GLY A 223 47.81 21.97 -10.25
C GLY A 223 46.86 20.87 -10.81
N GLY A 224 46.70 19.77 -10.08
CA GLY A 224 45.81 18.69 -10.45
C GLY A 224 46.44 17.59 -11.30
N SER A 225 47.80 17.62 -11.44
CA SER A 225 48.52 16.57 -12.17
C SER A 225 48.61 15.24 -11.37
N THR A 226 48.74 15.36 -10.04
CA THR A 226 48.72 14.23 -9.11
C THR A 226 47.84 14.58 -7.91
N TYR A 227 47.22 13.55 -7.31
CA TYR A 227 46.39 13.70 -6.12
C TYR A 227 46.91 12.79 -5.00
N SER A 228 46.73 13.23 -3.77
CA SER A 228 47.04 12.47 -2.55
C SER A 228 45.86 12.55 -1.60
N ASP A 229 45.57 11.43 -0.93
CA ASP A 229 44.51 11.35 0.09
C ASP A 229 44.83 12.33 1.25
N HIS A 230 43.80 12.98 1.75
CA HIS A 230 43.95 13.76 2.98
C HIS A 230 43.90 12.79 4.18
N PRO A 231 44.92 12.82 5.09
CA PRO A 231 45.08 11.81 6.14
C PRO A 231 43.90 11.69 7.14
N SER A 232 42.97 12.67 7.13
CA SER A 232 41.75 12.62 7.96
C SER A 232 40.50 12.30 7.16
N ALA A 233 40.60 11.90 5.89
CA ALA A 233 39.50 11.64 4.99
C ALA A 233 39.91 10.68 3.86
N GLU A 234 40.68 9.62 4.21
CA GLU A 234 41.15 8.58 3.31
C GLU A 234 40.01 7.61 2.97
N ASP A 235 40.11 6.87 1.86
CA ASP A 235 39.16 5.83 1.48
C ASP A 235 38.95 4.78 2.56
N SER A 236 39.96 4.51 3.40
CA SER A 236 39.92 3.60 4.54
C SER A 236 39.24 4.19 5.80
N ASP A 237 39.30 5.51 5.96
CA ASP A 237 38.86 6.26 7.14
C ASP A 237 38.16 7.56 6.74
N ASN A 238 36.96 7.41 6.14
CA ASN A 238 36.18 8.54 5.65
C ASN A 238 35.93 9.65 6.71
N LEU A 239 35.90 10.88 6.27
CA LEU A 239 35.45 11.99 7.08
C LEU A 239 33.95 11.96 7.28
N THR A 240 33.52 11.85 8.53
CA THR A 240 32.10 11.80 8.90
C THR A 240 31.60 13.20 9.27
N ILE A 241 30.57 13.68 8.58
CA ILE A 241 29.95 14.97 8.86
C ILE A 241 28.49 14.77 9.22
N GLY A 242 28.12 15.09 10.46
CA GLY A 242 26.75 14.97 10.95
C GLY A 242 25.74 15.83 10.18
N ALA A 243 24.47 15.53 10.30
CA ALA A 243 23.38 16.29 9.68
C ALA A 243 23.46 17.78 10.01
N GLY A 244 23.45 18.65 9.01
CA GLY A 244 23.52 20.09 9.17
C GLY A 244 24.86 20.62 9.73
N ALA A 245 25.87 19.77 9.92
CA ALA A 245 27.16 20.16 10.48
C ALA A 245 28.14 20.66 9.41
N THR A 246 29.14 21.45 9.86
CA THR A 246 30.30 21.89 9.06
C THR A 246 31.57 21.35 9.71
N ASN A 247 32.49 20.84 8.88
CA ASN A 247 33.83 20.43 9.28
C ASN A 247 34.87 21.20 8.52
#